data_c14487841b665fce75aac62dffa918d9
#
_entry.id   c14487841b665fce75aac62dffa918d9
#
_cell.length_a   1.000
_cell.length_b   1.000
_cell.length_c   1.000
_cell.angle_alpha   90.00
_cell.angle_beta   90.00
_cell.angle_gamma   90.00
#
_symmetry.space_group_name_H-M   'P 1'
#
loop_
_entity.id
_entity.type
_entity.pdbx_description
1 polymer ?
#
loop_
_entity_poly.entity_id
_entity_poly.type
_entity_poly.pdbx_seq_one_letter_code
_entity_poly.pdbx_strand_id
1 'polypeptide(L)'
;MAASLAKRTWVEINPKALFNNLDLCKKIAPDAEIMAVVKADAYGHGLIETVKTLDAKIDAFGVATLKEAMTILPIMERCKMVMILGALLPDERETAIKNNINVTVSSLQEAQEYNDLGRTNNKEVKVHLIVDTGMGRLGFTEKKFLRDCEEIRSFKNIDIVGMATHFPCSDHNDEFTDHQIERFKSLLKSSNIDPKWIHLANSAASLRIGSSGGTMIRPGLMIYGISPTELNDPRLQPALEWKARINQIRILEEGSSISYGRTFVTKKETKVATIAVGYGDGYPRSLSGQGAEVIVNGKRCEILGRVTMDMIMVDVSSIDEPIETGDEVILIGKDGEESISSTELAKKAGTIPWEILTGISPRVIRVIKNNR
;
A
#
# COMPACT_ATOMS: atom_id res chain seq x y z
N MET A 1 19.30 29.97 -5.61
CA MET A 1 17.98 29.35 -5.38
C MET A 1 17.65 28.54 -6.62
N ALA A 2 17.61 27.21 -6.53
CA ALA A 2 17.13 26.43 -7.67
C ALA A 2 15.65 26.79 -7.88
N ALA A 3 15.29 27.23 -9.08
CA ALA A 3 13.91 27.48 -9.43
C ALA A 3 13.11 26.20 -9.12
N SER A 4 12.04 26.32 -8.35
CA SER A 4 11.11 25.21 -8.10
C SER A 4 10.59 24.77 -9.48
N LEU A 5 11.06 23.62 -9.95
CA LEU A 5 10.54 23.03 -11.18
C LEU A 5 9.02 22.88 -11.04
N ALA A 6 8.27 23.40 -12.00
CA ALA A 6 6.82 23.26 -12.02
C ALA A 6 6.44 21.77 -11.98
N LYS A 7 5.59 21.40 -11.05
CA LYS A 7 5.10 20.02 -10.94
C LYS A 7 4.23 19.70 -12.16
N ARG A 8 4.65 18.74 -12.96
CA ARG A 8 3.92 18.26 -14.14
C ARG A 8 2.76 17.33 -13.72
N THR A 9 3.10 16.36 -12.87
CA THR A 9 2.16 15.48 -12.19
C THR A 9 2.71 15.16 -10.78
N TRP A 10 1.84 15.05 -9.79
CA TRP A 10 2.24 14.84 -8.39
C TRP A 10 1.13 14.17 -7.59
N VAL A 11 1.52 13.56 -6.49
CA VAL A 11 0.63 13.02 -5.48
C VAL A 11 0.66 13.93 -4.25
N GLU A 12 -0.49 14.28 -3.73
CA GLU A 12 -0.66 14.97 -2.45
C GLU A 12 -1.10 13.97 -1.38
N ILE A 13 -0.36 13.93 -0.27
CA ILE A 13 -0.66 13.08 0.88
C ILE A 13 -1.31 13.92 1.96
N ASN A 14 -2.47 13.49 2.44
CA ASN A 14 -3.21 14.15 3.50
C ASN A 14 -2.90 13.52 4.88
N PRO A 15 -2.11 14.19 5.75
CA PRO A 15 -1.78 13.65 7.07
C PRO A 15 -2.99 13.47 7.99
N LYS A 16 -4.01 14.34 7.87
CA LYS A 16 -5.23 14.21 8.69
C LYS A 16 -5.99 12.94 8.35
N ALA A 17 -6.06 12.58 7.06
CA ALA A 17 -6.67 11.34 6.63
C ALA A 17 -5.91 10.12 7.17
N LEU A 18 -4.56 10.12 7.09
CA LEU A 18 -3.75 9.05 7.69
C LEU A 18 -4.00 8.91 9.19
N PHE A 19 -4.06 10.02 9.93
CA PHE A 19 -4.37 9.99 11.37
C PHE A 19 -5.78 9.52 11.68
N ASN A 20 -6.78 9.97 10.91
CA ASN A 20 -8.16 9.50 11.06
C ASN A 20 -8.27 7.98 10.87
N ASN A 21 -7.62 7.46 9.84
CA ASN A 21 -7.62 6.02 9.54
C ASN A 21 -6.86 5.23 10.61
N LEU A 22 -5.78 5.75 11.13
CA LEU A 22 -5.05 5.16 12.25
C LEU A 22 -5.89 5.15 13.53
N ASP A 23 -6.59 6.21 13.83
CA ASP A 23 -7.48 6.29 14.99
C ASP A 23 -8.67 5.32 14.85
N LEU A 24 -9.13 5.08 13.62
CA LEU A 24 -10.11 4.02 13.33
C LEU A 24 -9.51 2.63 13.63
N CYS A 25 -8.26 2.37 13.23
CA CYS A 25 -7.58 1.11 13.56
C CYS A 25 -7.53 0.89 15.08
N LYS A 26 -7.19 1.92 15.87
CA LYS A 26 -7.17 1.86 17.34
C LYS A 26 -8.55 1.61 17.94
N LYS A 27 -9.60 2.22 17.40
CA LYS A 27 -10.98 1.99 17.86
C LYS A 27 -11.47 0.57 17.59
N ILE A 28 -11.05 -0.02 16.45
CA ILE A 28 -11.46 -1.38 16.06
C ILE A 28 -10.70 -2.45 16.85
N ALA A 29 -9.45 -2.21 17.17
CA ALA A 29 -8.59 -3.14 17.91
C ALA A 29 -7.90 -2.40 19.08
N PRO A 30 -8.66 -2.01 20.14
CA PRO A 30 -8.16 -1.14 21.22
C PRO A 30 -7.03 -1.75 22.04
N ASP A 31 -7.01 -3.08 22.15
CA ASP A 31 -6.03 -3.83 22.95
C ASP A 31 -4.84 -4.35 22.12
N ALA A 32 -4.77 -4.00 20.83
CA ALA A 32 -3.72 -4.45 19.94
C ALA A 32 -2.77 -3.32 19.54
N GLU A 33 -1.48 -3.62 19.51
CA GLU A 33 -0.46 -2.74 18.89
C GLU A 33 -0.69 -2.66 17.37
N ILE A 34 -0.25 -1.57 16.74
CA ILE A 34 -0.45 -1.35 15.31
C ILE A 34 0.90 -1.38 14.57
N MET A 35 1.03 -2.34 13.66
CA MET A 35 2.09 -2.35 12.65
C MET A 35 1.58 -1.72 11.36
N ALA A 36 1.99 -0.47 11.09
CA ALA A 36 1.69 0.17 9.81
C ALA A 36 2.46 -0.50 8.67
N VAL A 37 1.75 -1.07 7.70
CA VAL A 37 2.39 -1.71 6.54
C VAL A 37 2.67 -0.66 5.47
N VAL A 38 3.96 -0.33 5.30
CA VAL A 38 4.44 0.78 4.45
C VAL A 38 5.28 0.31 3.25
N LYS A 39 5.24 -0.98 2.91
CA LYS A 39 5.93 -1.54 1.75
C LYS A 39 5.44 -0.94 0.43
N ALA A 40 6.22 -1.14 -0.64
CA ALA A 40 5.93 -0.66 -2.00
C ALA A 40 5.66 0.85 -2.03
N ASP A 41 6.63 1.63 -1.52
CA ASP A 41 6.56 3.09 -1.41
C ASP A 41 5.33 3.56 -0.61
N ALA A 42 5.04 2.88 0.52
CA ALA A 42 3.83 3.10 1.33
C ALA A 42 2.55 3.00 0.49
N TYR A 43 2.44 1.92 -0.31
CA TYR A 43 1.35 1.74 -1.28
C TYR A 43 1.23 2.95 -2.24
N GLY A 44 2.36 3.46 -2.71
CA GLY A 44 2.43 4.59 -3.64
C GLY A 44 2.29 5.98 -3.01
N HIS A 45 2.06 6.04 -1.68
CA HIS A 45 1.88 7.29 -0.94
C HIS A 45 3.21 8.01 -0.60
N GLY A 46 4.36 7.40 -0.91
CA GLY A 46 5.66 7.92 -0.49
C GLY A 46 6.10 7.36 0.86
N LEU A 47 7.13 6.51 0.81
CA LEU A 47 7.62 5.81 2.00
C LEU A 47 8.10 6.78 3.07
N ILE A 48 8.90 7.77 2.68
CA ILE A 48 9.51 8.74 3.61
C ILE A 48 8.45 9.64 4.23
N GLU A 49 7.54 10.17 3.40
CA GLU A 49 6.46 11.06 3.81
C GLU A 49 5.52 10.38 4.81
N THR A 50 5.15 9.14 4.50
CA THR A 50 4.23 8.34 5.33
C THR A 50 4.89 7.97 6.66
N VAL A 51 6.14 7.50 6.65
CA VAL A 51 6.86 7.11 7.86
C VAL A 51 7.03 8.32 8.78
N LYS A 52 7.51 9.47 8.30
CA LYS A 52 7.63 10.69 9.09
C LYS A 52 6.30 11.15 9.68
N THR A 53 5.21 10.95 8.95
CA THR A 53 3.87 11.33 9.43
C THR A 53 3.39 10.42 10.55
N LEU A 54 3.61 9.11 10.46
CA LEU A 54 3.03 8.12 11.37
C LEU A 54 3.93 7.77 12.56
N ASP A 55 5.25 8.01 12.48
CA ASP A 55 6.27 7.51 13.42
C ASP A 55 5.93 7.71 14.91
N ALA A 56 5.36 8.87 15.26
CA ALA A 56 5.02 9.18 16.66
C ALA A 56 3.74 8.49 17.18
N LYS A 57 2.98 7.78 16.31
CA LYS A 57 1.62 7.32 16.61
C LYS A 57 1.40 5.83 16.45
N ILE A 58 2.41 5.11 16.01
CA ILE A 58 2.36 3.66 15.76
C ILE A 58 3.40 2.90 16.57
N ASP A 59 3.25 1.58 16.63
CA ASP A 59 4.12 0.70 17.42
C ASP A 59 5.20 0.07 16.54
N ALA A 60 4.89 -0.19 15.27
CA ALA A 60 5.79 -0.82 14.32
C ALA A 60 5.57 -0.39 12.87
N PHE A 61 6.61 -0.48 12.06
CA PHE A 61 6.53 -0.46 10.59
C PHE A 61 6.78 -1.83 9.99
N GLY A 62 5.89 -2.26 9.08
CA GLY A 62 6.04 -3.47 8.28
C GLY A 62 6.42 -3.14 6.85
N VAL A 63 7.57 -3.66 6.39
CA VAL A 63 8.10 -3.49 5.04
C VAL A 63 8.26 -4.84 4.32
N ALA A 64 8.52 -4.84 3.02
CA ALA A 64 8.71 -6.06 2.25
C ALA A 64 10.19 -6.43 2.05
N THR A 65 11.07 -5.44 2.00
CA THR A 65 12.48 -5.61 1.59
C THR A 65 13.45 -4.99 2.58
N LEU A 66 14.68 -5.50 2.59
CA LEU A 66 15.78 -4.90 3.35
C LEU A 66 16.02 -3.44 2.93
N LYS A 67 15.93 -3.14 1.63
CA LYS A 67 16.09 -1.77 1.10
C LYS A 67 15.08 -0.80 1.71
N GLU A 68 13.81 -1.18 1.79
CA GLU A 68 12.78 -0.34 2.43
C GLU A 68 13.08 -0.15 3.92
N ALA A 69 13.46 -1.21 4.65
CA ALA A 69 13.84 -1.12 6.05
C ALA A 69 15.01 -0.15 6.26
N MET A 70 16.07 -0.29 5.48
CA MET A 70 17.26 0.59 5.55
C MET A 70 16.93 2.05 5.17
N THR A 71 15.92 2.28 4.36
CA THR A 71 15.47 3.63 3.99
C THR A 71 14.76 4.31 5.16
N ILE A 72 13.96 3.58 5.93
CA ILE A 72 13.15 4.17 7.00
C ILE A 72 13.89 4.28 8.33
N LEU A 73 14.80 3.36 8.65
CA LEU A 73 15.53 3.35 9.92
C LEU A 73 16.16 4.71 10.30
N PRO A 74 16.86 5.43 9.39
CA PRO A 74 17.51 6.70 9.76
C PRO A 74 16.54 7.87 9.94
N ILE A 75 15.28 7.74 9.55
CA ILE A 75 14.28 8.81 9.64
C ILE A 75 13.24 8.57 10.73
N MET A 76 13.29 7.41 11.39
CA MET A 76 12.44 7.10 12.54
C MET A 76 13.03 7.69 13.81
N GLU A 77 12.16 8.32 14.61
CA GLU A 77 12.56 8.93 15.86
C GLU A 77 11.90 8.26 17.08
N ARG A 78 10.69 7.74 16.92
CA ARG A 78 9.85 7.24 18.02
C ARG A 78 9.43 5.79 17.89
N CYS A 79 9.10 5.34 16.70
CA CYS A 79 8.79 3.93 16.46
C CYS A 79 10.03 3.07 16.72
N LYS A 80 9.86 1.99 17.48
CA LYS A 80 10.98 1.15 17.93
C LYS A 80 11.14 -0.15 17.13
N MET A 81 10.18 -0.49 16.27
CA MET A 81 10.20 -1.74 15.54
C MET A 81 10.06 -1.53 14.04
N VAL A 82 11.00 -2.11 13.29
CA VAL A 82 10.87 -2.37 11.86
C VAL A 82 10.85 -3.88 11.66
N MET A 83 9.87 -4.37 10.92
CA MET A 83 9.75 -5.78 10.58
C MET A 83 9.71 -5.99 9.07
N ILE A 84 10.52 -6.92 8.58
CA ILE A 84 10.42 -7.39 7.20
C ILE A 84 9.39 -8.53 7.17
N LEU A 85 8.29 -8.30 6.43
CA LEU A 85 7.12 -9.18 6.35
C LEU A 85 7.31 -10.39 5.43
N GLY A 86 8.35 -10.37 4.62
CA GLY A 86 8.73 -11.46 3.70
C GLY A 86 10.00 -12.17 4.14
N ALA A 87 10.31 -13.29 3.49
CA ALA A 87 11.59 -13.96 3.68
C ALA A 87 12.74 -13.12 3.09
N LEU A 88 13.84 -12.99 3.83
CA LEU A 88 15.07 -12.39 3.35
C LEU A 88 15.93 -13.39 2.58
N LEU A 89 16.58 -12.92 1.53
CA LEU A 89 17.62 -13.69 0.87
C LEU A 89 18.82 -13.91 1.83
N PRO A 90 19.58 -14.99 1.68
CA PRO A 90 20.68 -15.31 2.60
C PRO A 90 21.71 -14.18 2.78
N ASP A 91 22.05 -13.46 1.70
CA ASP A 91 22.98 -12.33 1.68
C ASP A 91 22.44 -11.04 2.33
N GLU A 92 21.13 -10.94 2.53
CA GLU A 92 20.48 -9.80 3.20
C GLU A 92 20.42 -9.96 4.73
N ARG A 93 20.45 -11.21 5.24
CA ARG A 93 20.16 -11.55 6.64
C ARG A 93 21.10 -10.91 7.63
N GLU A 94 22.41 -10.95 7.36
CA GLU A 94 23.41 -10.37 8.25
C GLU A 94 23.20 -8.86 8.41
N THR A 95 22.89 -8.15 7.32
CA THR A 95 22.60 -6.72 7.37
C THR A 95 21.36 -6.43 8.20
N ALA A 96 20.29 -7.24 8.08
CA ALA A 96 19.09 -7.09 8.89
C ALA A 96 19.39 -7.24 10.39
N ILE A 97 20.17 -8.26 10.76
CA ILE A 97 20.58 -8.51 12.16
C ILE A 97 21.42 -7.36 12.71
N LYS A 98 22.41 -6.89 11.96
CA LYS A 98 23.27 -5.76 12.38
C LYS A 98 22.48 -4.50 12.69
N ASN A 99 21.35 -4.30 12.00
CA ASN A 99 20.46 -3.14 12.17
C ASN A 99 19.25 -3.40 13.08
N ASN A 100 19.22 -4.54 13.82
CA ASN A 100 18.16 -4.91 14.76
C ASN A 100 16.75 -4.95 14.12
N ILE A 101 16.67 -5.31 12.85
CA ILE A 101 15.39 -5.46 12.14
C ILE A 101 14.76 -6.79 12.53
N ASN A 102 13.47 -6.77 12.85
CA ASN A 102 12.71 -8.00 13.11
C ASN A 102 12.49 -8.75 11.79
N VAL A 103 12.69 -10.05 11.82
CA VAL A 103 12.63 -10.91 10.63
C VAL A 103 11.60 -12.01 10.76
N THR A 104 11.10 -12.51 9.63
CA THR A 104 10.23 -13.69 9.59
C THR A 104 11.05 -14.96 9.51
N VAL A 105 10.54 -16.04 10.11
CA VAL A 105 11.09 -17.39 10.01
C VAL A 105 9.99 -18.36 9.59
N SER A 106 10.25 -19.16 8.57
CA SER A 106 9.29 -20.05 7.92
C SER A 106 9.78 -21.52 7.83
N SER A 107 10.97 -21.81 8.33
CA SER A 107 11.56 -23.16 8.37
C SER A 107 12.60 -23.30 9.47
N LEU A 108 12.86 -24.56 9.91
CA LEU A 108 13.90 -24.87 10.86
C LEU A 108 15.30 -24.45 10.33
N GLN A 109 15.54 -24.70 9.05
CA GLN A 109 16.80 -24.30 8.41
C GLN A 109 17.03 -22.79 8.51
N GLU A 110 16.00 -21.98 8.21
CA GLU A 110 16.06 -20.53 8.30
C GLU A 110 16.31 -20.07 9.75
N ALA A 111 15.65 -20.71 10.74
CA ALA A 111 15.90 -20.46 12.15
C ALA A 111 17.33 -20.76 12.55
N GLN A 112 17.88 -21.90 12.09
CA GLN A 112 19.28 -22.27 12.34
C GLN A 112 20.26 -21.25 11.77
N GLU A 113 20.03 -20.78 10.52
CA GLU A 113 20.87 -19.77 9.88
C GLU A 113 20.84 -18.45 10.66
N TYR A 114 19.68 -18.01 11.15
CA TYR A 114 19.58 -16.83 12.01
C TYR A 114 20.27 -17.03 13.37
N ASN A 115 20.16 -18.21 13.98
CA ASN A 115 20.88 -18.51 15.22
C ASN A 115 22.38 -18.45 15.04
N ASP A 116 22.92 -19.00 13.95
CA ASP A 116 24.36 -18.97 13.64
C ASP A 116 24.86 -17.57 13.34
N LEU A 117 24.10 -16.78 12.58
CA LEU A 117 24.37 -15.37 12.32
C LEU A 117 24.31 -14.53 13.61
N GLY A 118 23.35 -14.80 14.48
CA GLY A 118 23.25 -14.17 15.80
C GLY A 118 24.49 -14.43 16.64
N ARG A 119 24.94 -15.68 16.71
CA ARG A 119 26.19 -16.07 17.38
C ARG A 119 27.40 -15.34 16.82
N THR A 120 27.55 -15.33 15.50
CA THR A 120 28.69 -14.70 14.81
C THR A 120 28.77 -13.20 15.05
N ASN A 121 27.59 -12.52 15.10
CA ASN A 121 27.50 -11.07 15.30
C ASN A 121 27.33 -10.68 16.79
N ASN A 122 27.35 -11.66 17.71
CA ASN A 122 27.09 -11.46 19.16
C ASN A 122 25.79 -10.68 19.41
N LYS A 123 24.71 -11.11 18.74
CA LYS A 123 23.38 -10.51 18.82
C LYS A 123 22.31 -11.57 19.01
N GLU A 124 21.27 -11.22 19.74
CA GLU A 124 20.02 -11.97 19.78
C GLU A 124 19.12 -11.49 18.64
N VAL A 125 18.72 -12.42 17.77
CA VAL A 125 17.93 -12.12 16.59
C VAL A 125 16.45 -12.18 16.91
N LYS A 126 15.74 -11.08 16.79
CA LYS A 126 14.28 -11.02 16.99
C LYS A 126 13.55 -11.60 15.80
N VAL A 127 12.87 -12.71 16.02
CA VAL A 127 12.17 -13.44 14.96
C VAL A 127 10.67 -13.53 15.20
N HIS A 128 9.90 -13.51 14.12
CA HIS A 128 8.48 -13.83 14.10
C HIS A 128 8.29 -15.14 13.34
N LEU A 129 7.79 -16.17 14.00
CA LEU A 129 7.48 -17.44 13.35
C LEU A 129 6.21 -17.31 12.54
N ILE A 130 6.29 -17.63 11.25
CA ILE A 130 5.13 -17.58 10.36
C ILE A 130 4.59 -18.99 10.17
N VAL A 131 3.31 -19.18 10.48
CA VAL A 131 2.60 -20.44 10.24
C VAL A 131 1.60 -20.27 9.12
N ASP A 132 1.69 -21.10 8.11
CA ASP A 132 0.75 -21.12 7.01
C ASP A 132 -0.51 -21.91 7.39
N THR A 133 -1.57 -21.20 7.68
CA THR A 133 -2.88 -21.78 7.98
C THR A 133 -3.81 -21.84 6.75
N GLY A 134 -3.31 -21.45 5.56
CA GLY A 134 -4.10 -21.54 4.33
C GLY A 134 -3.83 -20.49 3.27
N MET A 135 -2.79 -19.65 3.43
CA MET A 135 -2.38 -18.67 2.40
C MET A 135 -1.55 -19.30 1.28
N GLY A 136 -0.76 -20.35 1.58
CA GLY A 136 0.03 -21.07 0.59
C GLY A 136 1.23 -20.30 0.02
N ARG A 137 1.76 -19.32 0.76
CA ARG A 137 2.84 -18.44 0.27
C ARG A 137 4.13 -18.54 1.07
N LEU A 138 4.05 -18.33 2.37
CA LEU A 138 5.17 -18.37 3.32
C LEU A 138 4.70 -18.98 4.63
N GLY A 139 5.62 -19.57 5.38
CA GLY A 139 5.37 -20.08 6.70
C GLY A 139 5.56 -21.59 6.81
N PHE A 140 5.73 -22.03 8.04
CA PHE A 140 5.71 -23.46 8.35
C PHE A 140 4.34 -24.06 8.00
N THR A 141 4.32 -25.23 7.40
CA THR A 141 3.10 -26.06 7.47
C THR A 141 2.89 -26.48 8.92
N GLU A 142 1.64 -26.70 9.34
CA GLU A 142 1.31 -27.09 10.71
C GLU A 142 2.14 -28.28 11.21
N LYS A 143 2.24 -29.34 10.39
CA LYS A 143 3.01 -30.54 10.71
C LYS A 143 4.50 -30.24 10.95
N LYS A 144 5.10 -29.38 10.12
CA LYS A 144 6.51 -28.99 10.28
C LYS A 144 6.67 -28.09 11.51
N PHE A 145 5.75 -27.17 11.74
CA PHE A 145 5.79 -26.29 12.89
C PHE A 145 5.80 -27.08 14.21
N LEU A 146 4.85 -28.00 14.39
CA LEU A 146 4.76 -28.84 15.58
C LEU A 146 5.98 -29.75 15.80
N ARG A 147 6.61 -30.21 14.73
CA ARG A 147 7.83 -31.00 14.79
C ARG A 147 9.05 -30.18 15.21
N ASP A 148 9.16 -28.96 14.67
CA ASP A 148 10.41 -28.17 14.68
C ASP A 148 10.42 -27.09 15.78
N CYS A 149 9.26 -26.74 16.35
CA CYS A 149 9.14 -25.61 17.28
C CYS A 149 9.95 -25.78 18.58
N GLU A 150 10.07 -27.00 19.10
CA GLU A 150 10.85 -27.27 20.30
C GLU A 150 12.35 -27.04 20.08
N GLU A 151 12.87 -27.49 18.94
CA GLU A 151 14.26 -27.25 18.55
C GLU A 151 14.53 -25.75 18.36
N ILE A 152 13.65 -25.02 17.68
CA ILE A 152 13.77 -23.58 17.49
C ILE A 152 13.79 -22.83 18.82
N ARG A 153 12.97 -23.23 19.79
CA ARG A 153 12.95 -22.67 21.15
C ARG A 153 14.26 -22.88 21.90
N SER A 154 15.03 -23.93 21.56
CA SER A 154 16.31 -24.23 22.19
C SER A 154 17.47 -23.37 21.70
N PHE A 155 17.31 -22.62 20.61
CA PHE A 155 18.34 -21.78 20.01
C PHE A 155 18.65 -20.57 20.90
N LYS A 156 19.94 -20.34 21.20
CA LYS A 156 20.40 -19.37 22.20
C LYS A 156 20.53 -17.93 21.66
N ASN A 157 20.57 -17.77 20.35
CA ASN A 157 20.77 -16.48 19.71
C ASN A 157 19.54 -16.01 18.92
N ILE A 158 18.38 -16.63 19.20
CA ILE A 158 17.06 -16.26 18.67
C ILE A 158 16.17 -15.88 19.83
N ASP A 159 15.53 -14.72 19.72
CA ASP A 159 14.40 -14.27 20.53
C ASP A 159 13.11 -14.39 19.70
N ILE A 160 12.25 -15.32 20.07
CA ILE A 160 10.95 -15.53 19.40
C ILE A 160 9.98 -14.48 19.94
N VAL A 161 10.02 -13.29 19.38
CA VAL A 161 9.20 -12.14 19.83
C VAL A 161 7.79 -12.16 19.24
N GLY A 162 7.56 -12.90 18.16
CA GLY A 162 6.27 -12.92 17.49
C GLY A 162 5.89 -14.25 16.84
N MET A 163 4.59 -14.44 16.66
CA MET A 163 4.02 -15.52 15.87
C MET A 163 2.87 -14.99 15.00
N ALA A 164 2.81 -15.41 13.73
CA ALA A 164 1.85 -14.87 12.79
C ALA A 164 1.34 -15.86 11.75
N THR A 165 0.18 -15.52 11.20
CA THR A 165 -0.35 -16.09 9.96
C THR A 165 -0.86 -14.98 9.04
N HIS A 166 -1.36 -15.34 7.85
CA HIS A 166 -1.98 -14.40 6.92
C HIS A 166 -3.25 -14.98 6.30
N PHE A 167 -4.26 -14.12 6.17
CA PHE A 167 -5.56 -14.48 5.62
C PHE A 167 -5.64 -14.17 4.13
N PRO A 168 -5.98 -15.14 3.26
CA PRO A 168 -6.13 -14.94 1.83
C PRO A 168 -7.47 -14.29 1.44
N CYS A 169 -8.53 -14.48 2.23
CA CYS A 169 -9.90 -14.14 1.86
C CYS A 169 -10.72 -13.54 3.02
N SER A 170 -10.07 -12.85 3.96
CA SER A 170 -10.76 -12.20 5.09
C SER A 170 -11.66 -11.03 4.68
N ASP A 171 -11.68 -10.67 3.41
CA ASP A 171 -12.55 -9.66 2.80
C ASP A 171 -13.93 -10.21 2.44
N HIS A 172 -14.08 -11.53 2.22
CA HIS A 172 -15.33 -12.12 1.71
C HIS A 172 -15.68 -13.52 2.24
N ASN A 173 -14.78 -14.20 2.96
CA ASN A 173 -15.04 -15.55 3.46
C ASN A 173 -14.77 -15.68 4.97
N ASP A 174 -15.85 -15.60 5.76
CA ASP A 174 -15.77 -15.66 7.21
C ASP A 174 -15.45 -17.06 7.73
N GLU A 175 -16.10 -18.09 7.19
CA GLU A 175 -15.93 -19.48 7.63
C GLU A 175 -14.46 -19.94 7.50
N PHE A 176 -13.85 -19.67 6.37
CA PHE A 176 -12.44 -20.03 6.16
C PHE A 176 -11.51 -19.20 7.05
N THR A 177 -11.82 -17.93 7.24
CA THR A 177 -11.03 -17.04 8.12
C THR A 177 -11.11 -17.52 9.57
N ASP A 178 -12.30 -17.86 10.08
CA ASP A 178 -12.50 -18.40 11.42
C ASP A 178 -11.76 -19.71 11.61
N HIS A 179 -11.83 -20.61 10.62
CA HIS A 179 -11.07 -21.86 10.63
C HIS A 179 -9.55 -21.61 10.71
N GLN A 180 -9.01 -20.63 9.99
CA GLN A 180 -7.60 -20.26 10.09
C GLN A 180 -7.24 -19.72 11.49
N ILE A 181 -8.12 -18.93 12.10
CA ILE A 181 -7.93 -18.40 13.46
C ILE A 181 -7.88 -19.53 14.48
N GLU A 182 -8.81 -20.48 14.42
CA GLU A 182 -8.86 -21.63 15.32
C GLU A 182 -7.61 -22.51 15.18
N ARG A 183 -7.22 -22.83 13.96
CA ARG A 183 -5.99 -23.57 13.66
C ARG A 183 -4.77 -22.87 14.24
N PHE A 184 -4.64 -21.58 14.00
CA PHE A 184 -3.52 -20.80 14.52
C PHE A 184 -3.48 -20.79 16.06
N LYS A 185 -4.61 -20.59 16.73
CA LYS A 185 -4.71 -20.62 18.19
C LYS A 185 -4.32 -22.01 18.77
N SER A 186 -4.75 -23.07 18.11
CA SER A 186 -4.37 -24.44 18.49
C SER A 186 -2.85 -24.66 18.38
N LEU A 187 -2.23 -24.19 17.28
CA LEU A 187 -0.79 -24.31 17.05
C LEU A 187 0.01 -23.48 18.06
N LEU A 188 -0.43 -22.25 18.33
CA LEU A 188 0.20 -21.40 19.35
C LEU A 188 0.18 -22.08 20.73
N LYS A 189 -0.97 -22.61 21.14
CA LYS A 189 -1.10 -23.34 22.40
C LYS A 189 -0.21 -24.58 22.47
N SER A 190 -0.12 -25.34 21.38
CA SER A 190 0.67 -26.59 21.31
C SER A 190 2.18 -26.33 21.24
N SER A 191 2.62 -25.16 20.81
CA SER A 191 4.03 -24.81 20.69
C SER A 191 4.72 -24.48 22.01
N ASN A 192 3.96 -24.19 23.08
CA ASN A 192 4.48 -23.64 24.34
C ASN A 192 5.37 -22.39 24.14
N ILE A 193 5.09 -21.60 23.08
CA ILE A 193 5.71 -20.30 22.84
C ILE A 193 4.76 -19.23 23.36
N ASP A 194 5.29 -18.27 24.11
CA ASP A 194 4.53 -17.12 24.63
C ASP A 194 5.13 -15.83 24.02
N PRO A 195 4.84 -15.53 22.75
CA PRO A 195 5.43 -14.39 22.09
C PRO A 195 4.71 -13.09 22.46
N LYS A 196 5.46 -11.99 22.57
CA LYS A 196 4.86 -10.66 22.80
C LYS A 196 3.84 -10.31 21.72
N TRP A 197 4.16 -10.61 20.45
CA TRP A 197 3.33 -10.22 19.32
C TRP A 197 2.68 -11.43 18.62
N ILE A 198 1.37 -11.47 18.72
CA ILE A 198 0.52 -12.42 17.99
C ILE A 198 -0.23 -11.62 16.94
N HIS A 199 0.05 -11.86 15.65
CA HIS A 199 -0.51 -11.01 14.60
C HIS A 199 -1.08 -11.80 13.41
N LEU A 200 -2.42 -11.80 13.32
CA LEU A 200 -3.19 -12.47 12.29
C LEU A 200 -3.79 -11.47 11.30
N ALA A 201 -4.48 -10.44 11.84
CA ALA A 201 -5.33 -9.54 11.08
C ALA A 201 -4.54 -8.62 10.12
N ASN A 202 -4.89 -8.71 8.83
CA ASN A 202 -4.58 -7.72 7.80
C ASN A 202 -5.67 -6.62 7.81
N SER A 203 -5.66 -5.69 6.84
CA SER A 203 -6.66 -4.62 6.76
C SER A 203 -8.11 -5.11 6.73
N ALA A 204 -8.41 -6.16 5.96
CA ALA A 204 -9.77 -6.69 5.82
C ALA A 204 -10.23 -7.36 7.12
N ALA A 205 -9.41 -8.23 7.69
CA ALA A 205 -9.72 -8.85 8.97
C ALA A 205 -9.84 -7.81 10.08
N SER A 206 -8.94 -6.81 10.13
CA SER A 206 -9.02 -5.75 11.15
C SER A 206 -10.36 -5.01 11.07
N LEU A 207 -10.81 -4.63 9.86
CA LEU A 207 -12.06 -3.90 9.67
C LEU A 207 -13.29 -4.70 10.09
N ARG A 208 -13.28 -6.02 9.85
CA ARG A 208 -14.44 -6.91 10.06
C ARG A 208 -14.47 -7.55 11.44
N ILE A 209 -13.34 -8.00 11.96
CA ILE A 209 -13.24 -8.82 13.18
C ILE A 209 -12.16 -8.35 14.16
N GLY A 210 -11.69 -7.08 14.05
CA GLY A 210 -10.72 -6.51 14.97
C GLY A 210 -9.35 -7.18 14.91
N SER A 211 -8.74 -7.46 16.07
CA SER A 211 -7.43 -8.11 16.15
C SER A 211 -7.43 -9.60 15.82
N SER A 212 -8.60 -10.23 15.64
CA SER A 212 -8.75 -11.67 15.46
C SER A 212 -8.17 -12.49 16.63
N GLY A 213 -8.12 -11.89 17.81
CA GLY A 213 -7.51 -12.46 19.02
C GLY A 213 -5.99 -12.36 19.06
N GLY A 214 -5.39 -11.53 18.21
CA GLY A 214 -3.97 -11.18 18.27
C GLY A 214 -3.69 -9.97 19.16
N THR A 215 -2.42 -9.77 19.50
CA THR A 215 -1.91 -8.60 20.26
C THR A 215 -1.42 -7.48 19.35
N MET A 216 -1.40 -7.71 18.04
CA MET A 216 -1.00 -6.74 17.02
C MET A 216 -1.82 -6.91 15.75
N ILE A 217 -2.19 -5.80 15.10
CA ILE A 217 -2.79 -5.79 13.76
C ILE A 217 -1.81 -5.23 12.72
N ARG A 218 -1.99 -5.64 11.45
CA ARG A 218 -1.14 -5.21 10.33
C ARG A 218 -1.93 -4.50 9.24
N PRO A 219 -2.50 -3.32 9.52
CA PRO A 219 -3.23 -2.57 8.51
C PRO A 219 -2.25 -2.03 7.43
N GLY A 220 -2.61 -2.26 6.17
CA GLY A 220 -2.00 -1.65 5.00
C GLY A 220 -3.01 -0.70 4.36
N LEU A 221 -3.81 -1.18 3.40
CA LEU A 221 -4.76 -0.38 2.63
C LEU A 221 -5.68 0.50 3.50
N MET A 222 -6.11 -0.03 4.65
CA MET A 222 -6.96 0.67 5.60
C MET A 222 -6.32 1.97 6.13
N ILE A 223 -5.00 2.00 6.39
CA ILE A 223 -4.30 3.24 6.82
C ILE A 223 -4.38 4.31 5.73
N TYR A 224 -4.35 3.89 4.48
CA TYR A 224 -4.43 4.80 3.33
C TYR A 224 -5.86 5.22 2.97
N GLY A 225 -6.85 4.77 3.75
CA GLY A 225 -8.24 5.18 3.62
C GLY A 225 -8.99 4.51 2.48
N ILE A 226 -8.57 3.32 2.10
CA ILE A 226 -9.22 2.53 1.06
C ILE A 226 -9.80 1.28 1.69
N SER A 227 -11.07 1.01 1.42
CA SER A 227 -11.72 -0.20 1.91
C SER A 227 -11.07 -1.43 1.27
N PRO A 228 -10.61 -2.39 2.07
CA PRO A 228 -10.11 -3.66 1.57
C PRO A 228 -11.23 -4.65 1.21
N THR A 229 -12.49 -4.28 1.44
CA THR A 229 -13.67 -5.08 1.14
C THR A 229 -14.46 -4.44 0.00
N GLU A 230 -15.39 -5.18 -0.62
CA GLU A 230 -16.28 -4.63 -1.64
C GLU A 230 -17.21 -3.54 -1.10
N LEU A 231 -17.49 -3.55 0.21
CA LEU A 231 -18.28 -2.52 0.87
C LEU A 231 -17.40 -1.30 1.14
N ASN A 232 -17.80 -0.17 0.61
CA ASN A 232 -17.14 1.10 0.90
C ASN A 232 -17.44 1.49 2.36
N ASP A 233 -16.42 1.55 3.20
CA ASP A 233 -16.58 1.99 4.59
C ASP A 233 -16.44 3.52 4.67
N PRO A 234 -17.51 4.25 5.00
CA PRO A 234 -17.51 5.72 5.01
C PRO A 234 -16.63 6.33 6.12
N ARG A 235 -16.15 5.53 7.07
CA ARG A 235 -15.24 5.98 8.12
C ARG A 235 -13.81 6.14 7.60
N LEU A 236 -13.46 5.46 6.51
CA LEU A 236 -12.14 5.54 5.89
C LEU A 236 -12.04 6.80 5.03
N GLN A 237 -10.93 7.51 5.17
CA GLN A 237 -10.65 8.73 4.42
C GLN A 237 -9.45 8.51 3.48
N PRO A 238 -9.64 8.54 2.14
CA PRO A 238 -8.53 8.44 1.21
C PRO A 238 -7.44 9.48 1.52
N ALA A 239 -6.21 9.00 1.66
CA ALA A 239 -5.08 9.84 2.04
C ALA A 239 -4.30 10.38 0.84
N LEU A 240 -4.58 9.90 -0.38
CA LEU A 240 -3.88 10.24 -1.61
C LEU A 240 -4.80 10.97 -2.58
N GLU A 241 -4.32 12.10 -3.10
CA GLU A 241 -4.84 12.73 -4.32
C GLU A 241 -3.74 12.72 -5.38
N TRP A 242 -4.06 12.28 -6.60
CA TRP A 242 -3.14 12.31 -7.73
C TRP A 242 -3.58 13.37 -8.73
N LYS A 243 -2.70 14.32 -9.00
CA LYS A 243 -2.96 15.48 -9.85
C LYS A 243 -1.98 15.57 -11.01
N ALA A 244 -2.40 16.24 -12.06
CA ALA A 244 -1.57 16.59 -13.20
C ALA A 244 -1.93 17.99 -13.70
N ARG A 245 -1.19 18.48 -14.71
CA ARG A 245 -1.48 19.78 -15.34
C ARG A 245 -1.90 19.62 -16.79
N ILE A 246 -2.69 20.56 -17.26
CA ILE A 246 -2.98 20.74 -18.69
C ILE A 246 -1.71 21.25 -19.39
N ASN A 247 -1.24 20.50 -20.40
CA ASN A 247 -0.11 20.91 -21.23
C ASN A 247 -0.52 21.78 -22.42
N GLN A 248 -1.69 21.47 -23.00
CA GLN A 248 -2.17 22.15 -24.21
C GLN A 248 -3.69 22.00 -24.30
N ILE A 249 -4.34 22.99 -24.88
CA ILE A 249 -5.76 22.95 -25.25
C ILE A 249 -5.86 23.22 -26.75
N ARG A 250 -6.68 22.43 -27.44
CA ARG A 250 -6.94 22.59 -28.88
C ARG A 250 -8.40 22.33 -29.19
N ILE A 251 -8.90 23.01 -30.20
CA ILE A 251 -10.18 22.68 -30.85
C ILE A 251 -9.85 21.78 -32.03
N LEU A 252 -10.43 20.61 -32.10
CA LEU A 252 -10.29 19.65 -33.18
C LEU A 252 -11.60 19.57 -33.96
N GLU A 253 -11.50 19.68 -35.28
CA GLU A 253 -12.65 19.53 -36.18
C GLU A 253 -13.19 18.10 -36.18
N GLU A 254 -14.44 17.92 -36.65
CA GLU A 254 -15.02 16.61 -36.93
C GLU A 254 -14.10 15.77 -37.82
N GLY A 255 -14.01 14.49 -37.57
CA GLY A 255 -13.14 13.55 -38.31
C GLY A 255 -11.67 13.54 -37.86
N SER A 256 -11.28 14.39 -36.89
CA SER A 256 -9.93 14.40 -36.35
C SER A 256 -9.63 13.16 -35.52
N SER A 257 -8.46 12.55 -35.74
CA SER A 257 -8.03 11.38 -34.96
C SER A 257 -7.28 11.78 -33.70
N ILE A 258 -7.51 11.03 -32.60
CA ILE A 258 -6.87 11.25 -31.31
C ILE A 258 -6.07 10.01 -30.90
N SER A 259 -4.80 10.21 -30.57
CA SER A 259 -3.87 9.22 -30.05
C SER A 259 -3.50 8.09 -31.00
N TYR A 260 -2.70 7.14 -30.50
CA TYR A 260 -2.15 6.01 -31.25
C TYR A 260 -3.24 5.07 -31.77
N GLY A 261 -3.06 4.64 -33.01
CA GLY A 261 -3.94 3.66 -33.65
C GLY A 261 -5.29 4.21 -34.08
N ARG A 262 -5.51 5.55 -33.97
CA ARG A 262 -6.76 6.21 -34.33
C ARG A 262 -7.99 5.52 -33.74
N THR A 263 -7.88 5.08 -32.48
CA THR A 263 -8.97 4.36 -31.80
C THR A 263 -10.13 5.27 -31.43
N PHE A 264 -9.90 6.59 -31.47
CA PHE A 264 -10.92 7.61 -31.33
C PHE A 264 -10.85 8.60 -32.49
N VAL A 265 -12.01 8.96 -33.02
CA VAL A 265 -12.18 9.99 -34.07
C VAL A 265 -13.32 10.90 -33.62
N THR A 266 -13.10 12.20 -33.66
CA THR A 266 -14.10 13.21 -33.29
C THR A 266 -15.34 13.13 -34.20
N LYS A 267 -16.53 13.13 -33.60
CA LYS A 267 -17.83 13.10 -34.29
C LYS A 267 -18.42 14.48 -34.50
N LYS A 268 -17.81 15.50 -33.94
CA LYS A 268 -18.14 16.92 -33.99
C LYS A 268 -16.90 17.73 -33.62
N GLU A 269 -16.95 19.01 -33.78
CA GLU A 269 -15.93 19.90 -33.21
C GLU A 269 -15.81 19.63 -31.70
N THR A 270 -14.59 19.38 -31.22
CA THR A 270 -14.30 18.93 -29.86
C THR A 270 -13.16 19.72 -29.26
N LYS A 271 -13.35 20.30 -28.07
CA LYS A 271 -12.29 20.95 -27.30
C LYS A 271 -11.52 19.91 -26.50
N VAL A 272 -10.27 19.71 -26.82
CA VAL A 272 -9.42 18.67 -26.25
C VAL A 272 -8.30 19.27 -25.44
N ALA A 273 -8.17 18.85 -24.17
CA ALA A 273 -7.02 19.13 -23.32
C ALA A 273 -6.03 17.95 -23.35
N THR A 274 -4.76 18.24 -23.52
CA THR A 274 -3.65 17.29 -23.33
C THR A 274 -3.12 17.43 -21.92
N ILE A 275 -3.18 16.34 -21.15
CA ILE A 275 -2.79 16.30 -19.73
C ILE A 275 -1.41 15.65 -19.59
N ALA A 276 -0.58 16.21 -18.72
CA ALA A 276 0.81 15.83 -18.50
C ALA A 276 0.96 14.59 -17.62
N VAL A 277 0.33 13.47 -17.98
CA VAL A 277 0.44 12.17 -17.31
C VAL A 277 0.23 11.04 -18.29
N GLY A 278 0.96 9.94 -18.13
CA GLY A 278 0.79 8.75 -18.94
C GLY A 278 1.28 7.49 -18.23
N TYR A 279 1.41 6.37 -18.99
CA TYR A 279 1.79 5.10 -18.36
C TYR A 279 3.25 5.09 -17.84
N GLY A 280 4.10 5.98 -18.31
CA GLY A 280 5.44 6.20 -17.74
C GLY A 280 5.40 6.81 -16.33
N ASP A 281 4.31 7.49 -15.99
CA ASP A 281 4.04 7.99 -14.65
C ASP A 281 3.26 6.98 -13.79
N GLY A 282 2.80 5.87 -14.39
CA GLY A 282 2.01 4.84 -13.73
C GLY A 282 0.50 4.92 -14.00
N TYR A 283 0.03 5.83 -14.86
CA TYR A 283 -1.38 5.89 -15.24
C TYR A 283 -1.72 4.71 -16.17
N PRO A 284 -2.62 3.79 -15.79
CA PRO A 284 -2.75 2.51 -16.48
C PRO A 284 -3.15 2.65 -17.95
N ARG A 285 -2.37 2.03 -18.85
CA ARG A 285 -2.69 2.01 -20.27
C ARG A 285 -3.98 1.23 -20.58
N SER A 286 -4.35 0.29 -19.72
CA SER A 286 -5.59 -0.49 -19.80
C SER A 286 -6.86 0.37 -19.69
N LEU A 287 -6.76 1.58 -19.15
CA LEU A 287 -7.88 2.55 -19.11
C LEU A 287 -8.27 3.09 -20.49
N SER A 288 -7.45 2.86 -21.54
CA SER A 288 -7.74 3.30 -22.89
C SER A 288 -9.05 2.72 -23.42
N GLY A 289 -10.02 3.56 -23.75
CA GLY A 289 -11.32 3.13 -24.29
C GLY A 289 -12.25 2.44 -23.27
N GLN A 290 -11.97 2.57 -21.97
CA GLN A 290 -12.80 1.99 -20.89
C GLN A 290 -13.70 3.03 -20.22
N GLY A 291 -13.95 4.17 -20.86
CA GLY A 291 -14.75 5.27 -20.27
C GLY A 291 -14.09 5.84 -19.01
N ALA A 292 -12.77 5.83 -18.96
CA ALA A 292 -12.05 6.47 -17.86
C ALA A 292 -12.13 7.99 -17.99
N GLU A 293 -12.18 8.66 -16.85
CA GLU A 293 -12.39 10.10 -16.74
C GLU A 293 -11.34 10.73 -15.83
N VAL A 294 -11.20 12.02 -15.94
CA VAL A 294 -10.48 12.91 -15.01
C VAL A 294 -11.41 14.04 -14.59
N ILE A 295 -11.06 14.79 -13.54
CA ILE A 295 -11.85 15.96 -13.14
C ILE A 295 -11.09 17.21 -13.50
N VAL A 296 -11.76 18.15 -14.22
CA VAL A 296 -11.27 19.47 -14.57
C VAL A 296 -12.33 20.49 -14.15
N ASN A 297 -11.96 21.45 -13.30
CA ASN A 297 -12.86 22.47 -12.77
C ASN A 297 -14.20 21.87 -12.24
N GLY A 298 -14.11 20.83 -11.41
CA GLY A 298 -15.28 20.19 -10.80
C GLY A 298 -16.17 19.38 -11.77
N LYS A 299 -15.76 19.16 -13.01
CA LYS A 299 -16.51 18.37 -14.00
C LYS A 299 -15.71 17.13 -14.44
N ARG A 300 -16.39 15.99 -14.59
CA ARG A 300 -15.82 14.77 -15.15
C ARG A 300 -15.63 14.92 -16.66
N CYS A 301 -14.46 14.57 -17.14
CA CYS A 301 -14.04 14.69 -18.53
C CYS A 301 -13.48 13.37 -19.03
N GLU A 302 -14.02 12.80 -20.13
CA GLU A 302 -13.65 11.52 -20.68
C GLU A 302 -12.26 11.53 -21.31
N ILE A 303 -11.49 10.46 -21.11
CA ILE A 303 -10.20 10.24 -21.78
C ILE A 303 -10.45 9.72 -23.20
N LEU A 304 -9.92 10.45 -24.18
CA LEU A 304 -10.08 10.18 -25.59
C LEU A 304 -8.92 9.38 -26.17
N GLY A 305 -9.22 8.26 -26.79
CA GLY A 305 -8.24 7.41 -27.44
C GLY A 305 -7.34 6.66 -26.46
N ARG A 306 -6.08 6.43 -26.84
CA ARG A 306 -5.16 5.63 -26.01
C ARG A 306 -4.34 6.49 -25.07
N VAL A 307 -4.18 6.02 -23.82
CA VAL A 307 -3.18 6.53 -22.89
C VAL A 307 -1.79 6.34 -23.51
N THR A 308 -0.99 7.41 -23.57
CA THR A 308 0.38 7.37 -24.10
C THR A 308 1.40 7.30 -22.97
N MET A 309 2.69 7.27 -23.29
CA MET A 309 3.75 7.18 -22.28
C MET A 309 3.72 8.36 -21.31
N ASP A 310 3.48 9.55 -21.81
CA ASP A 310 3.66 10.80 -21.05
C ASP A 310 2.42 11.69 -21.01
N MET A 311 1.37 11.37 -21.75
CA MET A 311 0.18 12.22 -21.92
C MET A 311 -1.09 11.42 -22.12
N ILE A 312 -2.21 12.01 -21.67
CA ILE A 312 -3.57 11.60 -22.02
C ILE A 312 -4.30 12.79 -22.66
N MET A 313 -5.27 12.53 -23.53
CA MET A 313 -6.15 13.50 -24.15
C MET A 313 -7.54 13.39 -23.56
N VAL A 314 -8.18 14.51 -23.28
CA VAL A 314 -9.43 14.58 -22.52
C VAL A 314 -10.41 15.51 -23.23
N ASP A 315 -11.67 15.10 -23.32
CA ASP A 315 -12.76 15.96 -23.81
C ASP A 315 -13.15 17.02 -22.75
N VAL A 316 -12.86 18.26 -23.01
CA VAL A 316 -13.22 19.38 -22.13
C VAL A 316 -14.27 20.30 -22.76
N SER A 317 -15.02 19.81 -23.73
CA SER A 317 -16.04 20.59 -24.45
C SER A 317 -17.23 21.00 -23.55
N SER A 318 -17.47 20.26 -22.45
CA SER A 318 -18.54 20.53 -21.49
C SER A 318 -18.17 21.57 -20.42
N ILE A 319 -16.93 22.07 -20.44
CA ILE A 319 -16.47 23.05 -19.45
C ILE A 319 -16.72 24.45 -19.99
N ASP A 320 -17.63 25.16 -19.36
CA ASP A 320 -18.03 26.52 -19.73
C ASP A 320 -17.03 27.57 -19.20
N GLU A 321 -16.43 27.33 -18.03
CA GLU A 321 -15.45 28.22 -17.43
C GLU A 321 -14.14 28.22 -18.24
N PRO A 322 -13.42 29.34 -18.26
CA PRO A 322 -12.09 29.39 -18.89
C PRO A 322 -11.14 28.36 -18.25
N ILE A 323 -10.49 27.57 -19.09
CA ILE A 323 -9.40 26.68 -18.72
C ILE A 323 -8.14 27.03 -19.51
N GLU A 324 -6.99 26.94 -18.87
CA GLU A 324 -5.72 27.36 -19.42
C GLU A 324 -4.63 26.28 -19.30
N THR A 325 -3.58 26.40 -20.08
CA THR A 325 -2.36 25.60 -19.90
C THR A 325 -1.78 25.86 -18.51
N GLY A 326 -1.51 24.79 -17.78
CA GLY A 326 -1.03 24.86 -16.41
C GLY A 326 -2.10 24.62 -15.35
N ASP A 327 -3.38 24.60 -15.70
CA ASP A 327 -4.47 24.29 -14.78
C ASP A 327 -4.36 22.85 -14.25
N GLU A 328 -4.85 22.66 -13.02
CA GLU A 328 -4.84 21.36 -12.33
C GLU A 328 -5.95 20.45 -12.83
N VAL A 329 -5.60 19.18 -12.93
CA VAL A 329 -6.50 18.08 -13.29
C VAL A 329 -6.40 17.00 -12.21
N ILE A 330 -7.54 16.51 -11.72
CA ILE A 330 -7.58 15.45 -10.73
C ILE A 330 -7.69 14.10 -11.44
N LEU A 331 -6.74 13.24 -11.20
CA LEU A 331 -6.71 11.85 -11.69
C LEU A 331 -7.31 10.87 -10.67
N ILE A 332 -6.97 11.08 -9.39
CA ILE A 332 -7.54 10.43 -8.22
C ILE A 332 -7.74 11.52 -7.17
N GLY A 333 -8.94 11.64 -6.62
CA GLY A 333 -9.22 12.66 -5.63
C GLY A 333 -10.61 13.26 -5.79
N LYS A 334 -10.80 14.44 -5.24
CA LYS A 334 -12.10 15.14 -5.22
C LYS A 334 -11.93 16.60 -5.63
N ASP A 335 -12.88 17.11 -6.42
CA ASP A 335 -13.04 18.52 -6.74
C ASP A 335 -14.55 18.87 -6.79
N GLY A 336 -14.98 19.78 -5.91
CA GLY A 336 -16.41 20.06 -5.72
C GLY A 336 -17.17 18.82 -5.26
N GLU A 337 -18.23 18.48 -5.99
CA GLU A 337 -19.06 17.29 -5.75
C GLU A 337 -18.52 16.04 -6.46
N GLU A 338 -17.61 16.20 -7.42
CA GLU A 338 -17.07 15.10 -8.19
C GLU A 338 -15.87 14.46 -7.50
N SER A 339 -15.76 13.14 -7.66
CA SER A 339 -14.62 12.37 -7.12
C SER A 339 -14.27 11.19 -8.02
N ILE A 340 -13.00 10.86 -8.10
CA ILE A 340 -12.48 9.66 -8.76
C ILE A 340 -11.64 8.92 -7.74
N SER A 341 -12.01 7.66 -7.43
CA SER A 341 -11.29 6.81 -6.49
C SER A 341 -10.33 5.86 -7.20
N SER A 342 -9.30 5.39 -6.49
CA SER A 342 -8.44 4.30 -6.98
C SER A 342 -9.23 3.01 -7.24
N THR A 343 -10.31 2.77 -6.51
CA THR A 343 -11.22 1.64 -6.71
C THR A 343 -11.99 1.75 -8.02
N GLU A 344 -12.45 2.97 -8.37
CA GLU A 344 -13.11 3.22 -9.66
C GLU A 344 -12.15 2.96 -10.83
N LEU A 345 -10.94 3.51 -10.75
CA LEU A 345 -9.91 3.30 -11.79
C LEU A 345 -9.53 1.82 -11.90
N ALA A 346 -9.38 1.13 -10.76
CA ALA A 346 -9.07 -0.29 -10.74
C ALA A 346 -10.15 -1.12 -11.46
N LYS A 347 -11.42 -0.85 -11.18
CA LYS A 347 -12.55 -1.52 -11.84
C LYS A 347 -12.53 -1.29 -13.36
N LYS A 348 -12.31 -0.05 -13.81
CA LYS A 348 -12.20 0.30 -15.23
C LYS A 348 -10.97 -0.32 -15.88
N ALA A 349 -9.86 -0.44 -15.15
CA ALA A 349 -8.62 -1.04 -15.64
C ALA A 349 -8.60 -2.58 -15.61
N GLY A 350 -9.60 -3.23 -14.98
CA GLY A 350 -9.65 -4.69 -14.80
C GLY A 350 -8.66 -5.22 -13.76
N THR A 351 -8.41 -4.44 -12.69
CA THR A 351 -7.45 -4.77 -11.62
C THR A 351 -7.97 -4.36 -10.24
N ILE A 352 -7.06 -4.27 -9.25
CA ILE A 352 -7.35 -3.94 -7.85
C ILE A 352 -6.72 -2.58 -7.45
N PRO A 353 -7.28 -1.88 -6.43
CA PRO A 353 -6.76 -0.58 -5.99
C PRO A 353 -5.28 -0.59 -5.60
N TRP A 354 -4.79 -1.71 -5.06
CA TRP A 354 -3.36 -1.89 -4.72
C TRP A 354 -2.45 -1.67 -5.93
N GLU A 355 -2.81 -2.25 -7.09
CA GLU A 355 -2.01 -2.16 -8.32
C GLU A 355 -2.04 -0.74 -8.88
N ILE A 356 -3.19 -0.06 -8.86
CA ILE A 356 -3.29 1.35 -9.27
C ILE A 356 -2.33 2.22 -8.45
N LEU A 357 -2.38 2.09 -7.13
CA LEU A 357 -1.59 2.94 -6.24
C LEU A 357 -0.10 2.63 -6.28
N THR A 358 0.27 1.35 -6.21
CA THR A 358 1.68 0.93 -6.25
C THR A 358 2.29 1.09 -7.64
N GLY A 359 1.46 1.22 -8.67
CA GLY A 359 1.86 1.53 -10.04
C GLY A 359 2.31 2.97 -10.26
N ILE A 360 1.97 3.90 -9.35
CA ILE A 360 2.41 5.31 -9.47
C ILE A 360 3.94 5.36 -9.39
N SER A 361 4.57 5.73 -10.50
CA SER A 361 6.02 5.60 -10.67
C SER A 361 6.81 6.62 -9.83
N PRO A 362 8.12 6.41 -9.61
CA PRO A 362 8.98 7.39 -8.94
C PRO A 362 9.15 8.72 -9.70
N ARG A 363 8.70 8.82 -10.95
CA ARG A 363 8.65 10.10 -11.70
C ARG A 363 7.64 11.08 -11.09
N VAL A 364 6.61 10.57 -10.42
CA VAL A 364 5.57 11.38 -9.79
C VAL A 364 6.04 11.81 -8.40
N ILE A 365 6.11 13.09 -8.17
CA ILE A 365 6.56 13.67 -6.89
C ILE A 365 5.48 13.46 -5.83
N ARG A 366 5.87 13.01 -4.63
CA ARG A 366 4.99 12.97 -3.45
C ARG A 366 5.21 14.23 -2.62
N VAL A 367 4.12 14.84 -2.19
CA VAL A 367 4.16 16.03 -1.33
C VAL A 367 3.13 15.90 -0.21
N ILE A 368 3.47 16.37 0.95
CA ILE A 368 2.51 16.48 2.06
C ILE A 368 1.57 17.65 1.76
N LYS A 369 0.26 17.40 1.83
CA LYS A 369 -0.77 18.42 1.69
C LYS A 369 -0.70 19.39 2.87
N ASN A 370 -0.34 20.63 2.59
CA ASN A 370 -0.35 21.69 3.61
C ASN A 370 -1.81 22.03 3.93
N ASN A 371 -2.23 21.72 5.15
CA ASN A 371 -3.51 22.18 5.67
C ASN A 371 -3.36 23.70 5.99
N ARG A 372 -3.67 24.56 5.03
CA ARG A 372 -3.96 25.96 5.31
C ARG A 372 -5.36 26.13 5.86
#